data_4e51d97d6694ef53b00c5f3136ba4505
#
_entry.id   4e51d97d6694ef53b00c5f3136ba4505
#
_cell.length_a   1.000
_cell.length_b   1.000
_cell.length_c   1.000
_cell.angle_alpha   90.00
_cell.angle_beta   90.00
_cell.angle_gamma   90.00
#
_symmetry.space_group_name_H-M   'P 1'
#
loop_
_entity.id
_entity.type
_entity.pdbx_description
1 polymer ?
#
loop_
_entity_poly.entity_id
_entity_poly.type
_entity_poly.pdbx_seq_one_letter_code
_entity_poly.pdbx_strand_id
1 'polypeptide(L)'
;MHGNSTKKESAPDGSLDQNVFDIMQGVSINIFIKTGKKKEEDLGEVFHYDLFGKRELKYNFLLDNEFKKLDYKKVEISSPNYYFVPKNLTDENDYFQGFYLPDLMPFKTSGIKTHDDKNLVSINARKLSENLLGLNIAIQNDKIQKYLYRPFENQFI
;
A
#
# COMPACT_ATOMS: atom_id res chain seq x y z
N MET A 1 6.94 13.79 5.21
CA MET A 1 5.93 14.50 6.05
C MET A 1 4.88 13.51 6.48
N HIS A 2 4.72 13.35 7.75
CA HIS A 2 3.82 12.41 8.39
C HIS A 2 2.40 12.98 8.54
N GLY A 3 1.57 12.39 9.41
CA GLY A 3 0.19 12.83 9.66
C GLY A 3 -0.86 11.93 9.00
N ASN A 4 -0.58 10.63 8.92
CA ASN A 4 -1.57 9.65 8.45
C ASN A 4 -2.63 9.43 9.51
N SER A 5 -3.83 9.98 9.31
CA SER A 5 -4.94 9.88 10.26
C SER A 5 -5.52 8.47 10.37
N THR A 6 -5.46 7.67 9.29
CA THR A 6 -5.91 6.26 9.30
C THR A 6 -5.03 5.42 10.24
N LYS A 7 -3.72 5.70 10.26
CA LYS A 7 -2.77 5.02 11.15
C LYS A 7 -2.68 5.66 12.54
N LYS A 8 -3.39 6.77 12.77
CA LYS A 8 -3.30 7.57 14.00
C LYS A 8 -1.85 7.92 14.34
N GLU A 9 -1.09 8.36 13.32
CA GLU A 9 0.30 8.75 13.51
C GLU A 9 0.41 9.91 14.51
N SER A 10 1.44 9.85 15.34
CA SER A 10 1.87 10.93 16.23
C SER A 10 3.34 11.25 15.98
N ALA A 11 3.78 12.42 16.37
CA ALA A 11 5.20 12.76 16.36
C ALA A 11 5.98 11.87 17.36
N PRO A 12 7.31 11.72 17.21
CA PRO A 12 8.12 10.87 18.08
C PRO A 12 8.04 11.23 19.59
N ASP A 13 7.71 12.46 19.91
CA ASP A 13 7.49 12.95 21.28
C ASP A 13 6.05 12.69 21.79
N GLY A 14 5.21 12.02 20.99
CA GLY A 14 3.81 11.74 21.30
C GLY A 14 2.85 12.90 21.01
N SER A 15 3.33 14.04 20.52
CA SER A 15 2.47 15.16 20.17
C SER A 15 1.66 14.91 18.90
N LEU A 16 0.62 15.75 18.69
CA LEU A 16 -0.24 15.66 17.52
C LEU A 16 0.54 15.89 16.23
N ASP A 17 0.43 14.93 15.32
CA ASP A 17 0.97 15.03 13.97
C ASP A 17 -0.17 15.17 12.95
N GLN A 18 -0.17 16.25 12.17
CA GLN A 18 -1.24 16.57 11.22
C GLN A 18 -0.76 16.47 9.78
N ASN A 19 -1.63 15.99 8.91
CA ASN A 19 -1.38 16.04 7.48
C ASN A 19 -1.35 17.51 7.00
N VAL A 20 -0.50 17.78 6.02
CA VAL A 20 -0.43 19.12 5.38
C VAL A 20 -1.60 19.36 4.45
N PHE A 21 -2.27 18.32 3.99
CA PHE A 21 -3.48 18.38 3.17
C PHE A 21 -4.69 17.77 3.89
N ASP A 22 -5.88 18.01 3.37
CA ASP A 22 -7.12 17.42 3.89
C ASP A 22 -7.36 16.00 3.33
N ILE A 23 -6.33 15.15 3.50
CA ILE A 23 -6.35 13.73 3.13
C ILE A 23 -5.88 12.88 4.29
N MET A 24 -6.23 11.59 4.26
CA MET A 24 -5.92 10.67 5.35
C MET A 24 -4.50 10.09 5.29
N GLN A 25 -3.88 10.06 4.12
CA GLN A 25 -2.56 9.47 3.90
C GLN A 25 -1.45 10.51 4.11
N GLY A 26 -0.34 10.10 4.72
CA GLY A 26 0.87 10.90 4.77
C GLY A 26 1.40 11.21 3.36
N VAL A 27 2.12 12.30 3.21
CA VAL A 27 2.67 12.75 1.94
C VAL A 27 4.19 12.90 1.99
N SER A 28 4.85 12.83 0.84
CA SER A 28 6.28 13.09 0.71
C SER A 28 6.57 14.06 -0.43
N ILE A 29 7.67 14.82 -0.29
CA ILE A 29 8.27 15.57 -1.38
C ILE A 29 9.48 14.75 -1.81
N ASN A 30 9.54 14.36 -3.09
CA ASN A 30 10.65 13.61 -3.63
C ASN A 30 11.33 14.45 -4.72
N ILE A 31 12.65 14.59 -4.62
CA ILE A 31 13.47 15.33 -5.58
C ILE A 31 14.49 14.35 -6.17
N PHE A 32 14.40 14.11 -7.45
CA PHE A 32 15.30 13.21 -8.17
C PHE A 32 16.28 14.04 -9.02
N ILE A 33 17.57 13.81 -8.82
CA ILE A 33 18.64 14.53 -9.52
C ILE A 33 19.47 13.52 -10.32
N LYS A 34 19.50 13.66 -11.64
CA LYS A 34 20.36 12.91 -12.53
C LYS A 34 21.55 13.79 -12.95
N THR A 35 22.72 13.49 -12.41
CA THR A 35 23.94 14.28 -12.71
C THR A 35 24.68 13.82 -13.99
N GLY A 36 24.38 12.63 -14.48
CA GLY A 36 25.11 11.98 -15.59
C GLY A 36 26.54 11.51 -15.26
N LYS A 37 26.94 11.61 -13.99
CA LYS A 37 28.31 11.26 -13.54
C LYS A 37 28.46 9.83 -13.04
N LYS A 38 27.35 9.17 -12.66
CA LYS A 38 27.34 7.78 -12.19
C LYS A 38 27.27 6.81 -13.36
N LYS A 39 27.89 5.65 -13.21
CA LYS A 39 27.75 4.54 -14.15
C LYS A 39 26.35 3.93 -14.03
N GLU A 40 25.94 3.16 -15.00
CA GLU A 40 24.60 2.56 -15.05
C GLU A 40 24.35 1.56 -13.90
N GLU A 41 25.43 0.87 -13.47
CA GLU A 41 25.37 -0.10 -12.39
C GLU A 41 25.39 0.54 -10.99
N ASP A 42 25.75 1.83 -10.88
CA ASP A 42 25.89 2.51 -9.59
C ASP A 42 24.51 2.91 -9.04
N LEU A 43 24.20 2.44 -7.85
CA LEU A 43 22.97 2.85 -7.15
C LEU A 43 22.98 4.35 -6.84
N GLY A 44 21.80 4.95 -6.87
CA GLY A 44 21.58 6.32 -6.43
C GLY A 44 21.95 6.51 -4.96
N GLU A 45 22.14 7.73 -4.52
CA GLU A 45 22.22 8.06 -3.10
C GLU A 45 20.86 8.61 -2.67
N VAL A 46 20.38 8.12 -1.54
CA VAL A 46 19.10 8.54 -0.97
C VAL A 46 19.34 9.29 0.33
N PHE A 47 18.75 10.45 0.43
CA PHE A 47 18.77 11.29 1.62
C PHE A 47 17.34 11.51 2.08
N HIS A 48 17.09 11.35 3.35
CA HIS A 48 15.76 11.36 3.93
C HIS A 48 15.67 12.35 5.09
N TYR A 49 14.54 13.04 5.18
CA TYR A 49 14.22 13.93 6.29
C TYR A 49 12.76 13.75 6.71
N ASP A 50 12.54 13.53 8.01
CA ASP A 50 11.21 13.41 8.57
C ASP A 50 10.72 14.73 9.14
N LEU A 51 9.54 15.18 8.73
CA LEU A 51 8.90 16.38 9.23
C LEU A 51 7.60 16.00 9.94
N PHE A 52 7.57 16.22 11.25
CA PHE A 52 6.44 15.98 12.13
C PHE A 52 5.83 17.28 12.65
N GLY A 53 4.66 17.19 13.26
CA GLY A 53 4.01 18.25 13.99
C GLY A 53 2.71 18.74 13.35
N LYS A 54 2.19 19.84 13.86
CA LYS A 54 0.98 20.47 13.35
C LYS A 54 1.17 21.01 11.94
N ARG A 55 0.10 21.06 11.15
CA ARG A 55 0.10 21.54 9.76
C ARG A 55 0.79 22.89 9.59
N GLU A 56 0.43 23.85 10.40
CA GLU A 56 0.98 25.20 10.34
C GLU A 56 2.50 25.22 10.59
N LEU A 57 2.99 24.46 11.57
CA LEU A 57 4.42 24.34 11.84
C LEU A 57 5.17 23.73 10.65
N LYS A 58 4.57 22.75 9.96
CA LYS A 58 5.16 22.16 8.76
C LYS A 58 5.24 23.16 7.61
N TYR A 59 4.21 23.98 7.41
CA TYR A 59 4.25 25.04 6.40
C TYR A 59 5.32 26.08 6.71
N ASN A 60 5.36 26.58 7.95
CA ASN A 60 6.38 27.56 8.35
C ASN A 60 7.78 26.99 8.19
N PHE A 61 7.99 25.72 8.59
CA PHE A 61 9.28 25.05 8.40
C PHE A 61 9.70 25.00 6.93
N LEU A 62 8.79 24.66 6.02
CA LEU A 62 9.08 24.58 4.59
C LEU A 62 9.35 25.95 3.95
N LEU A 63 8.75 27.02 4.48
CA LEU A 63 8.97 28.39 4.01
C LEU A 63 10.28 28.97 4.52
N ASP A 64 10.63 28.68 5.78
CA ASP A 64 11.75 29.31 6.48
C ASP A 64 13.09 28.59 6.24
N ASN A 65 13.05 27.36 5.74
CA ASN A 65 14.26 26.55 5.58
C ASN A 65 14.61 26.32 4.11
N GLU A 66 15.87 26.53 3.79
CA GLU A 66 16.42 26.18 2.50
C GLU A 66 16.69 24.68 2.40
N PHE A 67 16.27 24.06 1.30
CA PHE A 67 16.48 22.65 1.00
C PHE A 67 17.93 22.17 1.29
N LYS A 68 18.93 22.97 0.93
CA LYS A 68 20.36 22.59 1.07
C LYS A 68 20.89 22.65 2.49
N LYS A 69 20.16 23.26 3.42
CA LYS A 69 20.59 23.48 4.80
C LYS A 69 19.99 22.49 5.80
N LEU A 70 19.11 21.59 5.32
CA LEU A 70 18.51 20.58 6.19
C LEU A 70 19.48 19.45 6.47
N ASP A 71 19.42 18.94 7.71
CA ASP A 71 20.22 17.80 8.16
C ASP A 71 19.57 16.48 7.70
N TYR A 72 19.84 16.10 6.47
CA TYR A 72 19.33 14.87 5.91
C TYR A 72 20.11 13.64 6.42
N LYS A 73 19.37 12.59 6.73
CA LYS A 73 19.95 11.28 6.99
C LYS A 73 20.19 10.55 5.68
N LYS A 74 21.43 10.11 5.44
CA LYS A 74 21.71 9.22 4.31
C LYS A 74 21.08 7.86 4.60
N VAL A 75 20.31 7.34 3.64
CA VAL A 75 19.67 6.03 3.72
C VAL A 75 20.54 5.02 2.98
N GLU A 76 20.86 3.93 3.65
CA GLU A 76 21.50 2.78 3.00
C GLU A 76 20.44 2.03 2.18
N ILE A 77 20.70 1.94 0.89
CA ILE A 77 19.83 1.23 -0.05
C ILE A 77 20.46 -0.09 -0.44
N SER A 78 19.68 -1.16 -0.34
CA SER A 78 20.12 -2.52 -0.63
C SER A 78 19.06 -3.31 -1.39
N SER A 79 19.52 -4.27 -2.18
CA SER A 79 18.66 -5.28 -2.77
C SER A 79 18.00 -6.13 -1.65
N PRO A 80 16.78 -6.65 -1.87
CA PRO A 80 15.94 -6.51 -3.07
C PRO A 80 15.01 -5.30 -3.05
N ASN A 81 14.85 -4.62 -1.92
CA ASN A 81 13.72 -3.70 -1.71
C ASN A 81 14.04 -2.23 -2.02
N TYR A 82 15.30 -1.80 -1.96
CA TYR A 82 15.75 -0.43 -2.27
C TYR A 82 14.91 0.66 -1.58
N TYR A 83 14.73 0.58 -0.26
CA TYR A 83 13.90 1.52 0.50
C TYR A 83 14.41 2.95 0.43
N PHE A 84 13.52 3.91 0.27
CA PHE A 84 13.81 5.36 0.30
C PHE A 84 13.60 5.99 1.69
N VAL A 85 13.31 5.18 2.70
CA VAL A 85 13.14 5.58 4.09
C VAL A 85 14.02 4.72 4.98
N PRO A 86 14.51 5.24 6.10
CA PRO A 86 15.25 4.42 7.06
C PRO A 86 14.40 3.23 7.52
N LYS A 87 15.00 2.05 7.47
CA LYS A 87 14.41 0.80 7.96
C LYS A 87 15.37 0.13 8.92
N ASN A 88 14.82 -0.47 9.96
CA ASN A 88 15.59 -1.43 10.75
C ASN A 88 15.55 -2.78 10.01
N LEU A 89 16.69 -3.20 9.51
CA LEU A 89 16.86 -4.43 8.74
C LEU A 89 17.61 -5.52 9.54
N THR A 90 17.68 -5.39 10.87
CA THR A 90 18.45 -6.29 11.74
C THR A 90 18.03 -7.75 11.57
N ASP A 91 16.73 -7.98 11.41
CA ASP A 91 16.16 -9.34 11.30
C ASP A 91 15.89 -9.77 9.84
N GLU A 92 16.37 -8.96 8.87
CA GLU A 92 16.11 -9.22 7.43
C GLU A 92 16.77 -10.54 7.00
N ASN A 93 17.97 -10.83 7.47
CA ASN A 93 18.66 -12.07 7.15
C ASN A 93 17.90 -13.30 7.66
N ASP A 94 17.36 -13.26 8.87
CA ASP A 94 16.58 -14.36 9.45
C ASP A 94 15.27 -14.54 8.69
N TYR A 95 14.64 -13.42 8.28
CA TYR A 95 13.45 -13.46 7.45
C TYR A 95 13.69 -14.14 6.09
N PHE A 96 14.79 -13.83 5.43
CA PHE A 96 15.13 -14.44 4.13
C PHE A 96 15.63 -15.89 4.22
N GLN A 97 15.97 -16.39 5.41
CA GLN A 97 16.22 -17.83 5.63
C GLN A 97 14.93 -18.66 5.71
N GLY A 98 13.78 -17.99 5.87
CA GLY A 98 12.47 -18.64 5.85
C GLY A 98 12.10 -19.16 4.46
N PHE A 99 11.09 -20.00 4.42
CA PHE A 99 10.50 -20.43 3.15
C PHE A 99 9.48 -19.41 2.62
N TYR A 100 9.37 -19.29 1.32
CA TYR A 100 8.32 -18.50 0.71
C TYR A 100 6.99 -19.24 0.74
N LEU A 101 5.94 -18.60 1.22
CA LEU A 101 4.59 -19.18 1.23
C LEU A 101 4.13 -19.67 -0.15
N PRO A 102 4.47 -19.00 -1.27
CA PRO A 102 4.24 -19.51 -2.63
C PRO A 102 4.88 -20.86 -2.94
N ASP A 103 6.01 -21.17 -2.33
CA ASP A 103 6.70 -22.44 -2.58
C ASP A 103 5.99 -23.59 -1.85
N LEU A 104 5.44 -23.31 -0.67
CA LEU A 104 4.61 -24.24 0.08
C LEU A 104 3.22 -24.43 -0.55
N MET A 105 2.66 -23.38 -1.13
CA MET A 105 1.31 -23.36 -1.71
C MET A 105 1.37 -22.93 -3.18
N PRO A 106 1.76 -23.84 -4.10
CA PRO A 106 1.92 -23.51 -5.52
C PRO A 106 0.58 -23.13 -6.19
N PHE A 107 -0.53 -23.67 -5.69
CA PHE A 107 -1.88 -23.32 -6.14
C PHE A 107 -2.46 -22.25 -5.20
N LYS A 108 -2.38 -21.00 -5.65
CA LYS A 108 -2.89 -19.84 -4.90
C LYS A 108 -3.60 -18.88 -5.84
N THR A 109 -4.70 -18.34 -5.35
CA THR A 109 -5.43 -17.27 -6.03
C THR A 109 -6.04 -16.34 -5.00
N SER A 110 -6.22 -15.09 -5.35
CA SER A 110 -6.91 -14.11 -4.49
C SER A 110 -8.41 -14.37 -4.37
N GLY A 111 -8.92 -15.38 -5.06
CA GLY A 111 -10.35 -15.60 -5.22
C GLY A 111 -10.99 -14.60 -6.19
N ILE A 112 -12.27 -14.79 -6.42
CA ILE A 112 -13.07 -13.90 -7.26
C ILE A 112 -13.48 -12.67 -6.43
N LYS A 113 -13.32 -11.48 -6.99
CA LYS A 113 -13.77 -10.22 -6.41
C LYS A 113 -14.84 -9.61 -7.31
N THR A 114 -16.10 -9.65 -6.88
CA THR A 114 -17.23 -9.13 -7.67
C THR A 114 -17.45 -7.65 -7.43
N HIS A 115 -17.01 -7.12 -6.29
CA HIS A 115 -17.34 -5.78 -5.76
C HIS A 115 -18.84 -5.55 -5.52
N ASP A 116 -19.68 -6.54 -5.79
CA ASP A 116 -21.12 -6.52 -5.55
C ASP A 116 -21.63 -7.93 -5.21
N ASP A 117 -21.08 -8.53 -4.18
CA ASP A 117 -21.43 -9.89 -3.77
C ASP A 117 -22.93 -10.05 -3.45
N LYS A 118 -23.57 -8.97 -3.00
CA LYS A 118 -25.01 -8.99 -2.71
C LYS A 118 -25.87 -9.39 -3.89
N ASN A 119 -25.51 -8.93 -5.08
CA ASN A 119 -26.26 -9.16 -6.30
C ASN A 119 -25.69 -10.29 -7.17
N LEU A 120 -24.36 -10.46 -7.12
CA LEU A 120 -23.63 -11.35 -8.03
C LEU A 120 -23.25 -12.70 -7.41
N VAL A 121 -23.56 -12.93 -6.11
CA VAL A 121 -23.24 -14.17 -5.40
C VAL A 121 -24.49 -14.67 -4.68
N SER A 122 -24.82 -15.95 -4.80
CA SER A 122 -25.94 -16.55 -4.08
C SER A 122 -25.69 -18.03 -3.79
N ILE A 123 -26.31 -18.53 -2.72
CA ILE A 123 -26.34 -19.96 -2.41
C ILE A 123 -27.23 -20.76 -3.36
N ASN A 124 -28.04 -20.09 -4.16
CA ASN A 124 -29.02 -20.69 -5.07
C ASN A 124 -28.97 -20.00 -6.43
N ALA A 125 -28.71 -20.79 -7.48
CA ALA A 125 -28.61 -20.30 -8.85
C ALA A 125 -29.87 -19.58 -9.35
N ARG A 126 -31.07 -20.07 -8.95
CA ARG A 126 -32.34 -19.42 -9.30
C ARG A 126 -32.44 -18.02 -8.71
N LYS A 127 -32.10 -17.87 -7.42
CA LYS A 127 -32.11 -16.55 -6.76
C LYS A 127 -31.08 -15.61 -7.38
N LEU A 128 -29.92 -16.13 -7.81
CA LEU A 128 -28.93 -15.32 -8.52
C LEU A 128 -29.51 -14.83 -9.87
N SER A 129 -30.16 -15.69 -10.64
CA SER A 129 -30.83 -15.29 -11.89
C SER A 129 -31.90 -14.22 -11.65
N GLU A 130 -32.69 -14.34 -10.59
CA GLU A 130 -33.70 -13.34 -10.21
C GLU A 130 -33.06 -11.98 -9.85
N ASN A 131 -31.96 -11.98 -9.12
CA ASN A 131 -31.20 -10.76 -8.80
C ASN A 131 -30.69 -10.06 -10.06
N LEU A 132 -30.10 -10.84 -10.99
CA LEU A 132 -29.54 -10.33 -12.24
C LEU A 132 -30.62 -9.75 -13.14
N LEU A 133 -31.78 -10.40 -13.25
CA LEU A 133 -32.93 -9.87 -13.96
C LEU A 133 -33.41 -8.55 -13.35
N GLY A 134 -33.41 -8.43 -12.03
CA GLY A 134 -33.74 -7.18 -11.31
C GLY A 134 -32.79 -6.02 -11.64
N LEU A 135 -31.55 -6.32 -12.07
CA LEU A 135 -30.57 -5.36 -12.55
C LEU A 135 -30.63 -5.11 -14.06
N ASN A 136 -31.64 -5.65 -14.77
CA ASN A 136 -31.73 -5.65 -16.23
C ASN A 136 -30.55 -6.35 -16.94
N ILE A 137 -29.91 -7.30 -16.25
CA ILE A 137 -28.85 -8.12 -16.82
C ILE A 137 -29.46 -9.43 -17.31
N ALA A 138 -29.56 -9.59 -18.62
CA ALA A 138 -29.96 -10.86 -19.24
C ALA A 138 -28.74 -11.78 -19.31
N ILE A 139 -28.70 -12.80 -18.47
CA ILE A 139 -27.66 -13.82 -18.47
C ILE A 139 -28.24 -15.17 -18.87
N GLN A 140 -27.52 -15.87 -19.72
CA GLN A 140 -27.79 -17.29 -20.02
C GLN A 140 -27.42 -18.13 -18.80
N ASN A 141 -28.24 -19.11 -18.45
CA ASN A 141 -28.01 -19.94 -17.26
C ASN A 141 -26.70 -20.72 -17.27
N ASP A 142 -26.11 -20.97 -18.43
CA ASP A 142 -24.77 -21.58 -18.57
C ASP A 142 -23.62 -20.69 -18.10
N LYS A 143 -23.85 -19.42 -17.93
CA LYS A 143 -22.88 -18.47 -17.38
C LYS A 143 -22.83 -18.46 -15.86
N ILE A 144 -23.85 -18.96 -15.19
CA ILE A 144 -23.89 -19.06 -13.73
C ILE A 144 -23.09 -20.29 -13.31
N GLN A 145 -22.02 -20.07 -12.56
CA GLN A 145 -21.09 -21.13 -12.16
C GLN A 145 -21.10 -21.35 -10.64
N LYS A 146 -20.95 -22.60 -10.25
CA LYS A 146 -20.74 -22.96 -8.86
C LYS A 146 -19.28 -22.76 -8.48
N TYR A 147 -19.03 -22.11 -7.35
CA TYR A 147 -17.66 -21.91 -6.86
C TYR A 147 -17.59 -21.96 -5.31
N LEU A 148 -16.38 -22.13 -4.79
CA LEU A 148 -16.13 -22.13 -3.36
C LEU A 148 -15.91 -20.68 -2.88
N TYR A 149 -16.97 -20.06 -2.34
CA TYR A 149 -16.96 -18.65 -1.92
C TYR A 149 -16.09 -18.44 -0.68
N ARG A 150 -16.26 -19.32 0.30
CA ARG A 150 -15.44 -19.41 1.52
C ARG A 150 -15.07 -20.85 1.76
N PRO A 151 -14.04 -21.14 2.57
CA PRO A 151 -13.76 -22.51 2.94
C PRO A 151 -15.06 -23.22 3.40
N PHE A 152 -15.37 -24.34 2.77
CA PHE A 152 -16.55 -25.17 3.05
C PHE A 152 -17.92 -24.59 2.65
N GLU A 153 -17.98 -23.45 1.95
CA GLU A 153 -19.22 -22.82 1.50
C GLU A 153 -19.29 -22.74 -0.03
N ASN A 154 -20.15 -23.56 -0.62
CA ASN A 154 -20.40 -23.52 -2.06
C ASN A 154 -21.49 -22.48 -2.38
N GLN A 155 -21.20 -21.59 -3.32
CA GLN A 155 -22.15 -20.61 -3.82
C GLN A 155 -22.15 -20.59 -5.35
N PHE A 156 -23.02 -19.77 -5.93
CA PHE A 156 -23.11 -19.51 -7.35
C PHE A 156 -22.72 -18.05 -7.64
N ILE A 157 -22.02 -17.86 -8.74
CA ILE A 157 -21.58 -16.57 -9.28
C ILE A 157 -21.93 -16.47 -10.77
#